data_ca497420136d14995a444994bef1da0a
#
_entry.id   ca497420136d14995a444994bef1da0a
#
_cell.length_a   1.000
_cell.length_b   1.000
_cell.length_c   1.000
_cell.angle_alpha   90.00
_cell.angle_beta   90.00
_cell.angle_gamma   90.00
#
_symmetry.space_group_name_H-M   'P 1'
#
loop_
_entity.id
_entity.type
_entity.pdbx_description
1 polymer ?
#
loop_
_entity_poly.entity_id
_entity_poly.type
_entity_poly.pdbx_seq_one_letter_code
_entity_poly.pdbx_strand_id
1 'polypeptide(L)'
;MKNVVHFEYLQDLKHDVTELLITVQYSLMPSYLKPPLAKEHKKRTDQVNLPGMSFQAQINRMNEDFREQNEKLKQLKELDLFVLDNSLRESTVGQLRGHTIENKWKIYNEVKKVGFQNIIVASFNHMTRLGDTFCRQLKEKGEDFSKFFAFTEFVESVDKDRAPDIVTVPIGFQKMKEYGIKHAIIEIDLVYSGIDYKKFPPEDINNLLCDRMRWVRENLSKDSRIFINLRDFPESMLRKPERIFQVVHHLSSLPLSERPFGLMYEEPTGKSMPHELAAWTAAVRREMDDCCWKDGKLLVHVHEQWGMADCTVLECLARGADGIWASLIKEGAFVGHASSSVTIMNLVRLGNEKVLQQFNCTYLRKAAQEITRITTGFEPHSTQVVYGERALDMVLGIPNLKPDKQEFDVAKFFGEEPPIRITTLATPKMVAERLKHLFGEDPQFTEEIGMRMKEVMLEDLHNNRKEEYMSAVGLAVLFDRSGGQLTAKMSDVIAADVPNEAHAQRLINEIRQMWDEWNLREEFKGDDELEFDSFYNGFMALYFSCYRCDDTRRALKAIDMAENGRVDWNEFALYLKWAIRQYPQTMTAEHLLSTAFRKGIIPAMQDVVISQNTEKRIILERPGQKRKVKKKP
;
A
#
# COMPACT_ATOMS: atom_id res chain seq x y z
N MET A 1 38.48 -0.24 -41.40
CA MET A 1 37.59 0.63 -42.18
C MET A 1 36.24 0.02 -42.59
N LYS A 2 35.94 -1.27 -42.29
CA LYS A 2 34.62 -1.88 -42.64
C LYS A 2 33.54 -1.79 -41.56
N ASN A 3 33.87 -1.40 -40.34
CA ASN A 3 32.91 -1.35 -39.23
C ASN A 3 32.30 0.04 -38.94
N VAL A 4 32.81 1.09 -39.58
CA VAL A 4 32.29 2.46 -39.39
C VAL A 4 31.07 2.73 -40.28
N VAL A 5 31.06 2.16 -41.49
CA VAL A 5 29.95 2.35 -42.44
C VAL A 5 28.64 1.69 -41.99
N HIS A 6 28.73 0.64 -41.17
CA HIS A 6 27.52 -0.07 -40.67
C HIS A 6 26.83 0.65 -39.54
N PHE A 7 27.53 1.52 -38.81
CA PHE A 7 26.97 2.28 -37.69
C PHE A 7 26.22 3.54 -38.14
N GLU A 8 26.71 4.21 -39.17
CA GLU A 8 26.01 5.36 -39.77
C GLU A 8 24.70 4.92 -40.44
N TYR A 9 24.69 3.78 -41.13
CA TYR A 9 23.50 3.25 -41.79
C TYR A 9 22.38 2.86 -40.80
N LEU A 10 22.72 2.44 -39.60
CA LEU A 10 21.75 2.12 -38.54
C LEU A 10 21.22 3.36 -37.81
N GLN A 11 21.98 4.46 -37.81
CA GLN A 11 21.50 5.74 -37.29
C GLN A 11 20.51 6.41 -38.25
N ASP A 12 20.77 6.37 -39.54
CA ASP A 12 19.86 6.90 -40.56
C ASP A 12 18.55 6.11 -40.62
N LEU A 13 18.58 4.78 -40.51
CA LEU A 13 17.39 3.94 -40.44
C LEU A 13 16.55 4.22 -39.20
N LYS A 14 17.17 4.51 -38.04
CA LYS A 14 16.43 4.90 -36.83
C LYS A 14 15.76 6.25 -36.98
N HIS A 15 16.40 7.20 -37.64
CA HIS A 15 15.82 8.51 -37.87
C HIS A 15 14.59 8.43 -38.78
N ASP A 16 14.70 7.67 -39.90
CA ASP A 16 13.61 7.48 -40.86
C ASP A 16 12.42 6.73 -40.25
N VAL A 17 12.64 5.71 -39.42
CA VAL A 17 11.56 4.99 -38.70
C VAL A 17 10.88 5.86 -37.67
N THR A 18 11.63 6.72 -36.98
CA THR A 18 11.06 7.66 -36.02
C THR A 18 10.22 8.73 -36.67
N GLU A 19 10.69 9.30 -37.82
CA GLU A 19 9.91 10.25 -38.62
C GLU A 19 8.64 9.61 -39.21
N LEU A 20 8.74 8.36 -39.67
CA LEU A 20 7.60 7.62 -40.21
C LEU A 20 6.56 7.35 -39.14
N LEU A 21 6.98 6.97 -37.93
CA LEU A 21 6.08 6.74 -36.77
C LEU A 21 5.40 8.04 -36.33
N ILE A 22 6.14 9.15 -36.30
CA ILE A 22 5.57 10.47 -35.97
C ILE A 22 4.56 10.89 -37.03
N THR A 23 4.87 10.67 -38.31
CA THR A 23 3.99 11.02 -39.46
C THR A 23 2.71 10.17 -39.44
N VAL A 24 2.81 8.88 -39.15
CA VAL A 24 1.66 7.98 -39.03
C VAL A 24 0.80 8.36 -37.82
N GLN A 25 1.40 8.64 -36.67
CA GLN A 25 0.68 9.10 -35.49
C GLN A 25 -0.03 10.44 -35.76
N TYR A 26 0.62 11.38 -36.44
CA TYR A 26 0.01 12.66 -36.80
C TYR A 26 -1.15 12.53 -37.79
N SER A 27 -1.06 11.59 -38.75
CA SER A 27 -2.15 11.35 -39.72
C SER A 27 -3.41 10.73 -39.09
N LEU A 28 -3.25 9.97 -38.01
CA LEU A 28 -4.34 9.30 -37.29
C LEU A 28 -5.01 10.19 -36.22
N MET A 29 -4.47 11.37 -35.95
CA MET A 29 -5.09 12.29 -35.00
C MET A 29 -6.36 12.95 -35.56
N PRO A 30 -7.44 13.05 -34.76
CA PRO A 30 -8.61 13.85 -35.12
C PRO A 30 -8.23 15.31 -35.43
N SER A 31 -8.90 15.91 -36.40
CA SER A 31 -8.54 17.23 -36.94
C SER A 31 -8.47 18.37 -35.91
N TYR A 32 -9.27 18.26 -34.82
CA TYR A 32 -9.28 19.25 -33.73
C TYR A 32 -8.12 19.10 -32.72
N LEU A 33 -7.37 18.00 -32.79
CA LEU A 33 -6.19 17.78 -31.95
C LEU A 33 -4.88 18.05 -32.70
N LYS A 34 -4.93 18.33 -34.00
CA LYS A 34 -3.74 18.65 -34.77
C LYS A 34 -3.29 20.07 -34.43
N PRO A 35 -2.04 20.29 -33.99
CA PRO A 35 -1.54 21.64 -33.85
C PRO A 35 -1.54 22.32 -35.23
N PRO A 36 -1.72 23.64 -35.31
CA PRO A 36 -1.70 24.34 -36.60
C PRO A 36 -0.39 24.07 -37.31
N LEU A 37 -0.48 23.53 -38.52
CA LEU A 37 0.67 23.32 -39.39
C LEU A 37 1.40 24.66 -39.53
N ALA A 38 2.64 24.71 -39.06
CA ALA A 38 3.50 25.85 -39.32
C ALA A 38 3.65 25.96 -40.83
N LYS A 39 3.06 26.99 -41.43
CA LYS A 39 3.24 27.32 -42.83
C LYS A 39 4.71 27.67 -43.05
N GLU A 40 5.29 26.91 -43.97
CA GLU A 40 6.54 27.20 -44.66
C GLU A 40 7.80 27.34 -43.78
N HIS A 41 8.55 26.25 -43.70
CA HIS A 41 10.01 26.35 -43.54
C HIS A 41 10.63 26.98 -44.80
N LYS A 42 10.51 28.31 -44.94
CA LYS A 42 11.51 29.06 -45.69
C LYS A 42 12.82 28.88 -44.92
N LYS A 43 13.85 28.37 -45.60
CA LYS A 43 15.23 28.41 -45.13
C LYS A 43 15.59 29.85 -44.72
N ARG A 44 15.38 30.18 -43.46
CA ARG A 44 16.02 31.33 -42.82
C ARG A 44 17.40 30.88 -42.37
N THR A 45 18.38 31.09 -43.23
CA THR A 45 19.79 31.16 -42.83
C THR A 45 20.13 32.46 -42.11
N ASP A 46 19.17 33.07 -41.47
CA ASP A 46 19.46 34.11 -40.50
C ASP A 46 19.70 33.42 -39.18
N GLN A 47 20.97 33.32 -38.81
CA GLN A 47 21.36 33.11 -37.42
C GLN A 47 20.71 34.23 -36.61
N VAL A 48 19.51 34.00 -36.13
CA VAL A 48 18.97 34.75 -35.00
C VAL A 48 19.89 34.38 -33.84
N ASN A 49 20.85 35.23 -33.58
CA ASN A 49 21.54 35.29 -32.31
C ASN A 49 20.46 35.64 -31.24
N LEU A 50 19.64 34.66 -30.88
CA LEU A 50 18.98 34.68 -29.60
C LEU A 50 20.12 34.81 -28.59
N PRO A 51 20.15 35.84 -27.74
CA PRO A 51 21.11 35.88 -26.66
C PRO A 51 20.94 34.60 -25.89
N GLY A 52 21.78 33.63 -26.16
CA GLY A 52 21.77 32.36 -25.48
C GLY A 52 22.00 32.68 -24.02
N MET A 53 21.00 32.47 -23.21
CA MET A 53 21.29 32.37 -21.79
C MET A 53 22.37 31.32 -21.68
N SER A 54 23.56 31.74 -21.19
CA SER A 54 24.68 30.80 -21.04
C SER A 54 24.17 29.63 -20.18
N PHE A 55 24.66 28.42 -20.42
CA PHE A 55 24.32 27.25 -19.57
C PHE A 55 24.47 27.59 -18.07
N GLN A 56 25.44 28.47 -17.75
CA GLN A 56 25.66 28.95 -16.40
C GLN A 56 24.45 29.75 -15.87
N ALA A 57 23.78 30.55 -16.68
CA ALA A 57 22.57 31.27 -16.24
C ALA A 57 21.40 30.31 -15.98
N GLN A 58 21.26 29.23 -16.78
CA GLN A 58 20.27 28.18 -16.52
C GLN A 58 20.60 27.41 -15.24
N ILE A 59 21.87 27.04 -15.03
CA ILE A 59 22.32 26.38 -13.80
C ILE A 59 22.08 27.28 -12.58
N ASN A 60 22.36 28.58 -12.68
CA ASN A 60 22.13 29.51 -11.59
C ASN A 60 20.62 29.60 -11.23
N ARG A 61 19.74 29.70 -12.23
CA ARG A 61 18.29 29.69 -12.01
C ARG A 61 17.84 28.38 -11.35
N MET A 62 18.26 27.24 -11.89
CA MET A 62 17.99 25.94 -11.30
C MET A 62 18.44 25.87 -9.82
N ASN A 63 19.62 26.41 -9.51
CA ASN A 63 20.12 26.44 -8.13
C ASN A 63 19.31 27.38 -7.22
N GLU A 64 18.73 28.45 -7.78
CA GLU A 64 17.80 29.31 -7.05
C GLU A 64 16.49 28.58 -6.74
N ASP A 65 15.92 27.87 -7.71
CA ASP A 65 14.74 27.05 -7.53
C ASP A 65 14.97 25.94 -6.49
N PHE A 66 16.16 25.33 -6.48
CA PHE A 66 16.53 24.32 -5.48
C PHE A 66 16.75 24.87 -4.07
N ARG A 67 16.95 26.16 -3.90
CA ARG A 67 17.20 26.74 -2.57
C ARG A 67 16.04 26.52 -1.63
N GLU A 68 14.82 26.77 -2.09
CA GLU A 68 13.60 26.49 -1.31
C GLU A 68 13.45 24.99 -1.00
N GLN A 69 13.76 24.13 -1.97
CA GLN A 69 13.69 22.68 -1.77
C GLN A 69 14.72 22.19 -0.74
N ASN A 70 15.92 22.77 -0.72
CA ASN A 70 16.93 22.43 0.28
C ASN A 70 16.50 22.81 1.70
N GLU A 71 15.81 23.95 1.90
CA GLU A 71 15.25 24.30 3.20
C GLU A 71 14.16 23.31 3.64
N LYS A 72 13.29 22.88 2.73
CA LYS A 72 12.30 21.84 3.01
C LYS A 72 12.95 20.51 3.43
N LEU A 73 13.98 20.07 2.70
CA LEU A 73 14.74 18.87 3.04
C LEU A 73 15.42 18.98 4.41
N LYS A 74 15.99 20.14 4.73
CA LYS A 74 16.57 20.39 6.05
C LYS A 74 15.53 20.29 7.15
N GLN A 75 14.35 20.88 6.96
CA GLN A 75 13.25 20.79 7.92
C GLN A 75 12.81 19.34 8.15
N LEU A 76 12.64 18.54 7.08
CA LEU A 76 12.30 17.13 7.20
C LEU A 76 13.38 16.32 7.93
N LYS A 77 14.65 16.62 7.69
CA LYS A 77 15.79 15.97 8.36
C LYS A 77 15.85 16.25 9.86
N GLU A 78 15.45 17.45 10.27
CA GLU A 78 15.50 17.90 11.67
C GLU A 78 14.17 17.71 12.43
N LEU A 79 13.11 17.26 11.74
CA LEU A 79 11.78 17.11 12.29
C LEU A 79 11.76 16.12 13.46
N ASP A 80 11.14 16.52 14.57
CA ASP A 80 10.74 15.64 15.67
C ASP A 80 9.30 15.16 15.39
N LEU A 81 9.21 14.04 14.67
CA LEU A 81 7.94 13.55 14.13
C LEU A 81 6.98 13.07 15.23
N PHE A 82 5.84 13.71 15.34
CA PHE A 82 4.75 13.21 16.16
C PHE A 82 3.87 12.24 15.34
N VAL A 83 3.78 10.97 15.75
CA VAL A 83 2.87 10.00 15.15
C VAL A 83 1.73 9.72 16.12
N LEU A 84 0.51 10.00 15.69
CA LEU A 84 -0.72 9.56 16.33
C LEU A 84 -1.26 8.37 15.53
N ASP A 85 -0.97 7.15 15.99
CA ASP A 85 -1.31 5.93 15.27
C ASP A 85 -2.82 5.69 15.20
N ASN A 86 -3.32 5.41 14.02
CA ASN A 86 -4.73 5.16 13.72
C ASN A 86 -5.01 3.70 13.25
N SER A 87 -4.03 2.81 13.37
CA SER A 87 -4.12 1.44 12.84
C SER A 87 -5.28 0.64 13.41
N LEU A 88 -5.63 0.86 14.68
CA LEU A 88 -6.75 0.16 15.34
C LEU A 88 -8.14 0.63 14.86
N ARG A 89 -8.22 1.77 14.18
CA ARG A 89 -9.47 2.36 13.67
C ARG A 89 -9.50 2.34 12.15
N GLU A 90 -8.62 3.06 11.50
CA GLU A 90 -8.67 3.32 10.06
C GLU A 90 -8.44 2.05 9.23
N SER A 91 -7.45 1.25 9.60
CA SER A 91 -7.15 0.00 8.90
C SER A 91 -8.28 -1.03 8.95
N THR A 92 -9.23 -0.87 9.88
CA THR A 92 -10.37 -1.78 10.03
C THR A 92 -11.67 -1.20 9.47
N VAL A 93 -11.71 0.08 9.09
CA VAL A 93 -12.89 0.71 8.50
C VAL A 93 -13.14 0.14 7.11
N GLY A 94 -14.35 -0.36 6.88
CA GLY A 94 -14.71 -0.99 5.61
C GLY A 94 -14.10 -2.38 5.37
N GLN A 95 -13.28 -2.87 6.30
CA GLN A 95 -12.63 -4.18 6.23
C GLN A 95 -13.28 -5.14 7.23
N LEU A 96 -14.34 -5.84 6.82
CA LEU A 96 -15.09 -6.74 7.70
C LEU A 96 -14.21 -7.76 8.40
N ARG A 97 -13.21 -8.30 7.70
CA ARG A 97 -12.30 -9.32 8.22
C ARG A 97 -11.41 -8.80 9.36
N GLY A 98 -10.88 -7.58 9.23
CA GLY A 98 -10.03 -6.97 10.25
C GLY A 98 -10.81 -6.53 11.50
N HIS A 99 -12.13 -6.48 11.43
CA HIS A 99 -12.98 -5.86 12.44
C HIS A 99 -13.46 -6.84 13.53
N THR A 100 -12.53 -7.58 14.13
CA THR A 100 -12.77 -8.47 15.26
C THR A 100 -11.95 -8.05 16.48
N ILE A 101 -12.37 -8.44 17.67
CA ILE A 101 -11.60 -8.16 18.92
C ILE A 101 -10.24 -8.85 18.87
N GLU A 102 -10.17 -10.08 18.39
CA GLU A 102 -8.91 -10.82 18.24
C GLU A 102 -7.94 -10.07 17.32
N ASN A 103 -8.41 -9.63 16.15
CA ASN A 103 -7.59 -8.90 15.21
C ASN A 103 -7.16 -7.53 15.74
N LYS A 104 -8.01 -6.83 16.49
CA LYS A 104 -7.59 -5.60 17.19
C LYS A 104 -6.42 -5.84 18.16
N TRP A 105 -6.42 -6.96 18.88
CA TRP A 105 -5.29 -7.33 19.73
C TRP A 105 -4.03 -7.65 18.93
N LYS A 106 -4.16 -8.35 17.81
CA LYS A 106 -3.03 -8.62 16.90
C LYS A 106 -2.43 -7.32 16.36
N ILE A 107 -3.27 -6.42 15.83
CA ILE A 107 -2.85 -5.10 15.32
C ILE A 107 -2.17 -4.28 16.44
N TYR A 108 -2.78 -4.23 17.62
CA TYR A 108 -2.22 -3.49 18.76
C TYR A 108 -0.81 -4.00 19.13
N ASN A 109 -0.59 -5.31 19.10
CA ASN A 109 0.71 -5.90 19.39
C ASN A 109 1.75 -5.52 18.32
N GLU A 110 1.38 -5.44 17.05
CA GLU A 110 2.29 -5.00 16.00
C GLU A 110 2.64 -3.50 16.14
N VAL A 111 1.66 -2.67 16.43
CA VAL A 111 1.84 -1.24 16.72
C VAL A 111 2.79 -1.00 17.91
N LYS A 112 2.64 -1.80 18.99
CA LYS A 112 3.55 -1.76 20.16
C LYS A 112 4.99 -2.11 19.79
N LYS A 113 5.22 -3.10 18.93
CA LYS A 113 6.56 -3.53 18.50
C LYS A 113 7.29 -2.44 17.68
N VAL A 114 6.55 -1.63 16.94
CA VAL A 114 7.10 -0.45 16.24
C VAL A 114 7.48 0.65 17.23
N GLY A 115 6.86 0.68 18.41
CA GLY A 115 7.19 1.63 19.46
C GLY A 115 6.31 2.86 19.50
N PHE A 116 5.14 2.87 18.84
CA PHE A 116 4.22 4.00 18.89
C PHE A 116 3.71 4.27 20.31
N GLN A 117 3.77 5.54 20.71
CA GLN A 117 3.41 6.01 22.06
C GLN A 117 2.08 6.75 22.11
N ASN A 118 1.49 7.07 20.96
CA ASN A 118 0.21 7.76 20.87
C ASN A 118 -0.69 6.96 19.92
N ILE A 119 -1.77 6.39 20.45
CA ILE A 119 -2.58 5.39 19.74
C ILE A 119 -4.05 5.76 19.87
N ILE A 120 -4.75 5.87 18.75
CA ILE A 120 -6.19 6.05 18.68
C ILE A 120 -6.84 4.67 18.83
N VAL A 121 -7.53 4.45 19.92
CA VAL A 121 -8.15 3.14 20.23
C VAL A 121 -9.61 3.04 19.81
N ALA A 122 -10.30 4.16 19.70
CA ALA A 122 -11.73 4.18 19.39
C ALA A 122 -12.20 5.52 18.79
N SER A 123 -13.37 5.47 18.16
CA SER A 123 -14.20 6.63 17.81
C SER A 123 -15.55 6.41 18.46
N PHE A 124 -15.87 7.20 19.48
CA PHE A 124 -17.06 6.99 20.31
C PHE A 124 -18.26 7.80 19.82
N ASN A 125 -19.39 7.15 19.77
CA ASN A 125 -20.69 7.74 19.53
C ASN A 125 -21.77 6.97 20.33
N HIS A 126 -23.05 7.24 20.09
CA HIS A 126 -24.16 6.59 20.78
C HIS A 126 -24.29 5.07 20.49
N MET A 127 -23.68 4.56 19.43
CA MET A 127 -23.65 3.11 19.16
C MET A 127 -22.50 2.45 19.93
N THR A 128 -22.75 1.26 20.50
CA THR A 128 -21.69 0.42 21.04
C THR A 128 -21.01 -0.32 19.90
N ARG A 129 -19.70 -0.16 19.79
CA ARG A 129 -18.88 -0.74 18.73
C ARG A 129 -17.80 -1.66 19.32
N LEU A 130 -17.09 -2.35 18.45
CA LEU A 130 -15.94 -3.17 18.87
C LEU A 130 -14.87 -2.36 19.61
N GLY A 131 -14.72 -1.06 19.27
CA GLY A 131 -13.85 -0.15 20.01
C GLY A 131 -14.19 -0.03 21.50
N ASP A 132 -15.48 0.02 21.84
CA ASP A 132 -15.97 0.04 23.23
C ASP A 132 -15.55 -1.23 23.98
N THR A 133 -15.76 -2.38 23.38
CA THR A 133 -15.36 -3.68 23.95
C THR A 133 -13.84 -3.79 24.07
N PHE A 134 -13.10 -3.33 23.08
CA PHE A 134 -11.64 -3.33 23.11
C PHE A 134 -11.09 -2.45 24.23
N CYS A 135 -11.62 -1.22 24.40
CA CYS A 135 -11.23 -0.34 25.51
C CYS A 135 -11.49 -0.95 26.89
N ARG A 136 -12.61 -1.67 27.05
CA ARG A 136 -12.89 -2.39 28.29
C ARG A 136 -11.83 -3.46 28.54
N GLN A 137 -11.48 -4.25 27.54
CA GLN A 137 -10.44 -5.28 27.66
C GLN A 137 -9.05 -4.70 27.92
N LEU A 138 -8.69 -3.54 27.30
CA LEU A 138 -7.44 -2.83 27.61
C LEU A 138 -7.38 -2.47 29.10
N LYS A 139 -8.49 -1.98 29.67
CA LYS A 139 -8.60 -1.64 31.09
C LYS A 139 -8.47 -2.88 31.98
N GLU A 140 -9.16 -3.97 31.64
CA GLU A 140 -9.12 -5.24 32.37
C GLU A 140 -7.71 -5.86 32.37
N LYS A 141 -6.96 -5.71 31.30
CA LYS A 141 -5.58 -6.19 31.18
C LYS A 141 -4.53 -5.26 31.78
N GLY A 142 -4.92 -4.09 32.27
CA GLY A 142 -4.02 -3.14 32.91
C GLY A 142 -3.05 -2.47 31.93
N GLU A 143 -3.45 -2.26 30.67
CA GLU A 143 -2.62 -1.54 29.68
C GLU A 143 -2.42 -0.08 30.07
N ASP A 144 -1.36 0.54 29.58
CA ASP A 144 -1.00 1.93 29.90
C ASP A 144 -1.86 2.93 29.15
N PHE A 145 -2.83 3.51 29.86
CA PHE A 145 -3.77 4.50 29.30
C PHE A 145 -3.16 5.89 29.05
N SER A 146 -1.92 6.13 29.42
CA SER A 146 -1.22 7.38 29.07
C SER A 146 -0.93 7.54 27.56
N LYS A 147 -1.15 6.46 26.79
CA LYS A 147 -0.89 6.40 25.34
C LYS A 147 -2.14 6.51 24.48
N PHE A 148 -3.33 6.39 25.08
CA PHE A 148 -4.57 6.19 24.35
C PHE A 148 -5.36 7.48 24.14
N PHE A 149 -5.75 7.67 22.89
CA PHE A 149 -6.64 8.71 22.41
C PHE A 149 -7.93 8.09 21.88
N ALA A 150 -9.01 8.85 21.94
CA ALA A 150 -10.23 8.49 21.25
C ALA A 150 -10.88 9.73 20.60
N PHE A 151 -11.59 9.48 19.50
CA PHE A 151 -12.40 10.50 18.84
C PHE A 151 -13.75 10.66 19.53
N THR A 152 -14.26 11.87 19.53
CA THR A 152 -15.62 12.23 19.89
C THR A 152 -16.10 13.41 19.07
N GLU A 153 -17.39 13.46 18.83
CA GLU A 153 -18.01 14.62 18.18
C GLU A 153 -18.00 15.84 19.12
N PHE A 154 -17.96 17.02 18.52
CA PHE A 154 -18.02 18.31 19.19
C PHE A 154 -19.40 18.59 19.81
N VAL A 155 -20.46 18.19 19.11
CA VAL A 155 -21.87 18.31 19.51
C VAL A 155 -22.56 16.95 19.41
N GLU A 156 -23.56 16.71 20.25
CA GLU A 156 -24.37 15.52 20.12
C GLU A 156 -25.29 15.66 18.91
N SER A 157 -25.12 14.80 17.91
CA SER A 157 -26.00 14.72 16.74
C SER A 157 -26.77 13.41 16.79
N VAL A 158 -28.05 13.49 17.13
CA VAL A 158 -28.93 12.33 17.21
C VAL A 158 -29.68 12.10 15.89
N ASP A 159 -29.90 13.15 15.11
CA ASP A 159 -30.69 13.10 13.88
C ASP A 159 -30.17 14.17 12.90
N LYS A 160 -30.00 13.81 11.63
CA LYS A 160 -29.53 14.73 10.59
C LYS A 160 -30.50 15.89 10.32
N ASP A 161 -31.77 15.72 10.67
CA ASP A 161 -32.82 16.71 10.44
C ASP A 161 -33.07 17.61 11.66
N ARG A 162 -32.37 17.40 12.77
CA ARG A 162 -32.47 18.23 13.98
C ARG A 162 -31.27 19.14 14.14
N ALA A 163 -31.52 20.33 14.69
CA ALA A 163 -30.43 21.20 15.12
C ALA A 163 -29.52 20.44 16.11
N PRO A 164 -28.19 20.55 15.99
CA PRO A 164 -27.26 19.89 16.91
C PRO A 164 -27.57 20.27 18.36
N ASP A 165 -27.60 19.30 19.25
CA ASP A 165 -27.70 19.55 20.67
C ASP A 165 -26.34 20.04 21.20
N ILE A 166 -26.22 21.35 21.42
CA ILE A 166 -25.02 22.00 21.94
C ILE A 166 -24.97 22.00 23.48
N VAL A 167 -26.08 21.74 24.13
CA VAL A 167 -26.19 21.77 25.61
C VAL A 167 -25.67 20.48 26.22
N THR A 168 -26.08 19.36 25.66
CA THR A 168 -25.67 18.03 26.16
C THR A 168 -24.21 17.76 25.86
N VAL A 169 -23.50 17.25 26.87
CA VAL A 169 -22.14 16.73 26.66
C VAL A 169 -22.22 15.44 25.84
N PRO A 170 -21.55 15.39 24.66
CA PRO A 170 -21.63 14.24 23.78
C PRO A 170 -21.30 12.93 24.48
N ILE A 171 -22.03 11.87 24.09
CA ILE A 171 -21.87 10.52 24.65
C ILE A 171 -20.42 10.01 24.53
N GLY A 172 -19.69 10.43 23.51
CA GLY A 172 -18.28 10.08 23.32
C GLY A 172 -17.40 10.47 24.51
N PHE A 173 -17.61 11.65 25.07
CA PHE A 173 -16.89 12.10 26.28
C PHE A 173 -17.24 11.23 27.49
N GLN A 174 -18.52 10.86 27.65
CA GLN A 174 -18.97 10.02 28.75
C GLN A 174 -18.35 8.63 28.65
N LYS A 175 -18.27 8.05 27.45
CA LYS A 175 -17.60 6.76 27.21
C LYS A 175 -16.09 6.83 27.48
N MET A 176 -15.42 7.92 27.10
CA MET A 176 -14.02 8.13 27.47
C MET A 176 -13.82 8.04 28.98
N LYS A 177 -14.69 8.71 29.75
CA LYS A 177 -14.67 8.66 31.22
C LYS A 177 -14.91 7.25 31.75
N GLU A 178 -15.91 6.54 31.23
CA GLU A 178 -16.26 5.17 31.61
C GLU A 178 -15.08 4.21 31.41
N TYR A 179 -14.45 4.27 30.24
CA TYR A 179 -13.35 3.36 29.89
C TYR A 179 -11.99 3.83 30.40
N GLY A 180 -11.87 5.05 30.91
CA GLY A 180 -10.63 5.58 31.47
C GLY A 180 -9.67 6.15 30.41
N ILE A 181 -10.16 6.48 29.22
CA ILE A 181 -9.37 7.16 28.19
C ILE A 181 -9.04 8.57 28.66
N LYS A 182 -7.76 8.93 28.62
CA LYS A 182 -7.28 10.21 29.17
C LYS A 182 -7.21 11.32 28.14
N HIS A 183 -7.02 10.99 26.86
CA HIS A 183 -6.73 11.98 25.81
C HIS A 183 -7.87 11.99 24.77
N ALA A 184 -8.29 13.19 24.40
CA ALA A 184 -9.44 13.38 23.53
C ALA A 184 -9.06 13.99 22.19
N ILE A 185 -9.73 13.52 21.13
CA ILE A 185 -9.74 14.18 19.82
C ILE A 185 -11.18 14.63 19.59
N ILE A 186 -11.37 15.96 19.52
CA ILE A 186 -12.70 16.57 19.34
C ILE A 186 -12.84 16.92 17.85
N GLU A 187 -13.79 16.29 17.19
CA GLU A 187 -14.05 16.49 15.76
C GLU A 187 -15.03 17.64 15.55
N ILE A 188 -14.68 18.55 14.65
CA ILE A 188 -15.50 19.70 14.26
C ILE A 188 -15.50 19.88 12.75
N ASP A 189 -16.71 20.12 12.19
CA ASP A 189 -16.89 20.63 10.83
C ASP A 189 -17.28 22.10 10.88
N LEU A 190 -16.68 22.93 10.04
CA LEU A 190 -16.93 24.36 10.00
C LEU A 190 -17.83 24.81 8.83
N VAL A 191 -17.97 23.97 7.81
CA VAL A 191 -18.80 24.25 6.62
C VAL A 191 -19.93 23.23 6.48
N TYR A 192 -19.63 21.94 6.72
CA TYR A 192 -20.61 20.86 6.52
C TYR A 192 -21.38 20.45 7.77
N SER A 193 -21.08 21.03 8.91
CA SER A 193 -21.81 20.70 10.13
C SER A 193 -23.30 21.04 10.00
N GLY A 194 -24.15 20.27 10.68
CA GLY A 194 -25.56 20.62 10.86
C GLY A 194 -25.77 21.91 11.69
N ILE A 195 -24.72 22.62 12.06
CA ILE A 195 -24.78 23.87 12.80
C ILE A 195 -25.20 24.99 11.85
N ASP A 196 -26.32 25.64 12.18
CA ASP A 196 -26.74 26.87 11.51
C ASP A 196 -25.90 28.05 11.98
N TYR A 197 -24.83 28.35 11.24
CA TYR A 197 -23.92 29.44 11.56
C TYR A 197 -24.53 30.85 11.57
N LYS A 198 -25.75 31.02 11.08
CA LYS A 198 -26.50 32.26 11.25
C LYS A 198 -27.07 32.39 12.65
N LYS A 199 -27.41 31.25 13.26
CA LYS A 199 -27.94 31.18 14.63
C LYS A 199 -26.87 30.85 15.65
N PHE A 200 -25.72 30.31 15.20
CA PHE A 200 -24.60 29.93 16.04
C PHE A 200 -23.31 30.55 15.49
N PRO A 201 -22.99 31.78 15.88
CA PRO A 201 -21.84 32.51 15.37
C PRO A 201 -20.51 31.86 15.80
N PRO A 202 -19.38 32.18 15.13
CA PRO A 202 -18.07 31.62 15.44
C PRO A 202 -17.63 31.79 16.91
N GLU A 203 -18.04 32.87 17.56
CA GLU A 203 -17.74 33.09 18.98
C GLU A 203 -18.36 32.04 19.87
N ASP A 204 -19.61 31.64 19.61
CA ASP A 204 -20.29 30.59 20.37
C ASP A 204 -19.63 29.22 20.12
N ILE A 205 -19.11 28.96 18.88
CA ILE A 205 -18.34 27.77 18.57
C ILE A 205 -17.07 27.75 19.44
N ASN A 206 -16.34 28.87 19.50
CA ASN A 206 -15.12 29.00 20.28
C ASN A 206 -15.39 28.80 21.78
N ASN A 207 -16.45 29.40 22.31
CA ASN A 207 -16.86 29.22 23.71
C ASN A 207 -17.20 27.75 24.00
N LEU A 208 -17.95 27.08 23.11
CA LEU A 208 -18.30 25.68 23.28
C LEU A 208 -17.07 24.78 23.21
N LEU A 209 -16.08 25.07 22.35
CA LEU A 209 -14.80 24.33 22.34
C LEU A 209 -14.08 24.45 23.67
N CYS A 210 -14.01 25.66 24.23
CA CYS A 210 -13.43 25.87 25.57
C CYS A 210 -14.16 25.07 26.65
N ASP A 211 -15.49 25.04 26.62
CA ASP A 211 -16.29 24.26 27.56
C ASP A 211 -16.03 22.75 27.43
N ARG A 212 -15.94 22.23 26.19
CA ARG A 212 -15.60 20.82 25.94
C ARG A 212 -14.20 20.47 26.45
N MET A 213 -13.20 21.32 26.18
CA MET A 213 -11.83 21.14 26.66
C MET A 213 -11.75 21.20 28.19
N ARG A 214 -12.48 22.11 28.82
CA ARG A 214 -12.59 22.21 30.29
C ARG A 214 -13.20 20.93 30.84
N TRP A 215 -14.30 20.45 30.28
CA TRP A 215 -14.93 19.20 30.69
C TRP A 215 -13.96 18.01 30.63
N VAL A 216 -13.16 17.90 29.56
CA VAL A 216 -12.13 16.87 29.41
C VAL A 216 -11.12 16.92 30.58
N ARG A 217 -10.60 18.10 30.87
CA ARG A 217 -9.61 18.27 31.97
C ARG A 217 -10.18 17.97 33.34
N GLU A 218 -11.43 18.33 33.57
CA GLU A 218 -12.12 18.10 34.85
C GLU A 218 -12.53 16.63 35.05
N ASN A 219 -12.91 15.93 33.97
CA ASN A 219 -13.54 14.61 34.06
C ASN A 219 -12.64 13.46 33.62
N LEU A 220 -11.65 13.67 32.73
CA LEU A 220 -10.76 12.60 32.29
C LEU A 220 -9.40 12.71 32.99
N SER A 221 -8.64 13.77 32.75
CA SER A 221 -7.36 14.05 33.43
C SER A 221 -6.97 15.52 33.25
N LYS A 222 -6.36 16.10 34.28
CA LYS A 222 -5.78 17.45 34.20
C LYS A 222 -4.69 17.53 33.13
N ASP A 223 -3.95 16.44 32.92
CA ASP A 223 -2.87 16.31 31.95
C ASP A 223 -3.35 15.77 30.59
N SER A 224 -4.66 15.90 30.30
CA SER A 224 -5.23 15.46 29.05
C SER A 224 -4.60 16.19 27.88
N ARG A 225 -4.06 15.43 26.93
CA ARG A 225 -3.66 15.95 25.61
C ARG A 225 -4.91 15.98 24.74
N ILE A 226 -5.35 17.17 24.36
CA ILE A 226 -6.56 17.42 23.60
C ILE A 226 -6.18 17.89 22.21
N PHE A 227 -6.63 17.18 21.19
CA PHE A 227 -6.57 17.63 19.81
C PHE A 227 -7.94 18.14 19.36
N ILE A 228 -7.94 19.23 18.59
CA ILE A 228 -9.11 19.69 17.83
C ILE A 228 -8.90 19.26 16.37
N ASN A 229 -9.79 18.41 15.85
CA ASN A 229 -9.73 17.92 14.48
C ASN A 229 -10.66 18.71 13.58
N LEU A 230 -10.10 19.43 12.61
CA LEU A 230 -10.80 20.16 11.57
C LEU A 230 -11.11 19.18 10.41
N ARG A 231 -12.22 18.45 10.51
CA ARG A 231 -12.55 17.33 9.62
C ARG A 231 -12.81 17.75 8.17
N ASP A 232 -13.47 18.89 7.96
CA ASP A 232 -13.78 19.44 6.63
C ASP A 232 -12.80 20.53 6.19
N PHE A 233 -11.53 20.41 6.57
CA PHE A 233 -10.51 21.44 6.42
C PHE A 233 -10.36 21.99 4.99
N PRO A 234 -10.17 21.16 3.92
CA PRO A 234 -10.00 21.71 2.57
C PRO A 234 -11.22 22.47 2.08
N GLU A 235 -12.41 21.95 2.34
CA GLU A 235 -13.66 22.59 1.94
C GLU A 235 -13.88 23.89 2.69
N SER A 236 -13.52 23.93 3.97
CA SER A 236 -13.58 25.13 4.79
C SER A 236 -12.57 26.19 4.30
N MET A 237 -11.34 25.77 3.94
CA MET A 237 -10.34 26.68 3.37
C MET A 237 -10.75 27.26 2.02
N LEU A 238 -11.44 26.48 1.19
CA LEU A 238 -11.92 26.92 -0.12
C LEU A 238 -13.15 27.85 -0.02
N ARG A 239 -14.06 27.59 0.93
CA ARG A 239 -15.34 28.29 1.00
C ARG A 239 -15.38 29.39 2.04
N LYS A 240 -14.77 29.17 3.20
CA LYS A 240 -14.86 30.03 4.38
C LYS A 240 -13.57 30.00 5.21
N PRO A 241 -12.40 30.34 4.62
CA PRO A 241 -11.11 30.29 5.32
C PRO A 241 -11.10 31.14 6.59
N GLU A 242 -11.86 32.22 6.63
CA GLU A 242 -11.99 33.06 7.80
C GLU A 242 -12.46 32.32 9.06
N ARG A 243 -13.27 31.27 8.92
CA ARG A 243 -13.72 30.46 10.05
C ARG A 243 -12.59 29.58 10.61
N ILE A 244 -11.78 29.00 9.73
CA ILE A 244 -10.59 28.26 10.15
C ILE A 244 -9.70 29.19 10.99
N PHE A 245 -9.36 30.36 10.46
CA PHE A 245 -8.46 31.28 11.16
C PHE A 245 -9.08 31.85 12.44
N GLN A 246 -10.39 32.07 12.50
CA GLN A 246 -11.08 32.47 13.75
C GLN A 246 -10.94 31.39 14.84
N VAL A 247 -11.11 30.12 14.51
CA VAL A 247 -10.94 29.01 15.44
C VAL A 247 -9.46 28.87 15.83
N VAL A 248 -8.55 28.86 14.86
CA VAL A 248 -7.10 28.72 15.10
C VAL A 248 -6.59 29.88 15.96
N HIS A 249 -6.94 31.12 15.63
CA HIS A 249 -6.56 32.31 16.39
C HIS A 249 -7.06 32.22 17.83
N HIS A 250 -8.34 31.90 18.01
CA HIS A 250 -8.93 31.80 19.35
C HIS A 250 -8.20 30.75 20.20
N LEU A 251 -8.04 29.53 19.70
CA LEU A 251 -7.37 28.44 20.42
C LEU A 251 -5.90 28.77 20.71
N SER A 252 -5.22 29.41 19.76
CA SER A 252 -3.81 29.81 19.91
C SER A 252 -3.61 30.95 20.92
N SER A 253 -4.63 31.82 21.07
CA SER A 253 -4.59 32.98 21.97
C SER A 253 -5.00 32.65 23.41
N LEU A 254 -5.49 31.43 23.68
CA LEU A 254 -5.84 30.99 25.03
C LEU A 254 -4.62 30.99 25.96
N PRO A 255 -4.81 31.18 27.29
CA PRO A 255 -3.77 30.93 28.26
C PRO A 255 -3.16 29.51 28.10
N LEU A 256 -1.86 29.38 28.39
CA LEU A 256 -1.15 28.08 28.21
C LEU A 256 -1.85 26.89 28.87
N SER A 257 -2.44 27.10 30.06
CA SER A 257 -3.18 26.05 30.78
C SER A 257 -4.52 25.65 30.12
N GLU A 258 -5.04 26.49 29.23
CA GLU A 258 -6.33 26.29 28.55
C GLU A 258 -6.18 25.90 27.09
N ARG A 259 -4.99 26.07 26.51
CA ARG A 259 -4.73 25.66 25.10
C ARG A 259 -4.92 24.17 24.91
N PRO A 260 -5.41 23.73 23.74
CA PRO A 260 -5.35 22.31 23.39
C PRO A 260 -3.88 21.87 23.23
N PHE A 261 -3.63 20.57 23.16
CA PHE A 261 -2.31 20.02 22.88
C PHE A 261 -1.89 20.28 21.43
N GLY A 262 -2.87 20.31 20.52
CA GLY A 262 -2.62 20.59 19.12
C GLY A 262 -3.88 20.63 18.27
N LEU A 263 -3.66 20.89 17.00
CA LEU A 263 -4.66 20.84 15.94
C LEU A 263 -4.40 19.64 15.04
N MET A 264 -5.46 19.09 14.51
CA MET A 264 -5.43 18.08 13.47
C MET A 264 -6.32 18.54 12.32
N TYR A 265 -6.00 18.12 11.12
CA TYR A 265 -6.90 18.30 9.99
C TYR A 265 -6.85 17.12 9.05
N GLU A 266 -7.93 16.95 8.32
CA GLU A 266 -8.15 15.85 7.40
C GLU A 266 -8.35 16.38 5.98
N GLU A 267 -7.71 15.74 5.02
CA GLU A 267 -8.01 15.85 3.59
C GLU A 267 -8.68 14.54 3.16
N PRO A 268 -10.04 14.46 3.26
CA PRO A 268 -10.78 13.20 3.13
C PRO A 268 -11.02 12.77 1.68
N THR A 269 -10.71 13.62 0.71
CA THR A 269 -11.04 13.41 -0.71
C THR A 269 -9.85 13.07 -1.58
N GLY A 270 -8.63 13.28 -1.10
CA GLY A 270 -7.39 13.16 -1.87
C GLY A 270 -7.29 14.12 -3.07
N LYS A 271 -8.18 15.12 -3.19
CA LYS A 271 -8.27 16.02 -4.36
C LYS A 271 -7.27 17.16 -4.33
N SER A 272 -6.88 17.59 -3.14
CA SER A 272 -5.98 18.73 -2.98
C SER A 272 -4.60 18.38 -3.50
N MET A 273 -4.04 19.28 -4.29
CA MET A 273 -2.65 19.13 -4.72
C MET A 273 -1.70 19.26 -3.53
N PRO A 274 -0.55 18.56 -3.53
CA PRO A 274 0.40 18.61 -2.42
C PRO A 274 0.78 20.04 -1.98
N HIS A 275 1.05 20.91 -2.95
CA HIS A 275 1.42 22.31 -2.68
C HIS A 275 0.26 23.16 -2.13
N GLU A 276 -1.00 22.85 -2.45
CA GLU A 276 -2.16 23.56 -1.92
C GLU A 276 -2.33 23.25 -0.44
N LEU A 277 -2.38 21.97 -0.08
CA LEU A 277 -2.52 21.58 1.32
C LEU A 277 -1.31 22.05 2.16
N ALA A 278 -0.11 21.97 1.61
CA ALA A 278 1.11 22.48 2.24
C ALA A 278 1.08 24.00 2.45
N ALA A 279 0.50 24.77 1.51
CA ALA A 279 0.34 26.22 1.67
C ALA A 279 -0.65 26.55 2.81
N TRP A 280 -1.76 25.84 2.90
CA TRP A 280 -2.72 25.99 4.00
C TRP A 280 -2.13 25.56 5.34
N THR A 281 -1.36 24.47 5.36
CA THR A 281 -0.60 24.04 6.54
C THR A 281 0.33 25.13 7.04
N ALA A 282 1.12 25.73 6.14
CA ALA A 282 2.01 26.83 6.49
C ALA A 282 1.26 28.07 7.00
N ALA A 283 0.07 28.34 6.48
CA ALA A 283 -0.75 29.45 6.94
C ALA A 283 -1.28 29.23 8.37
N VAL A 284 -1.79 28.02 8.66
CA VAL A 284 -2.22 27.63 10.01
C VAL A 284 -1.05 27.66 10.99
N ARG A 285 0.12 27.13 10.60
CA ARG A 285 1.31 27.15 11.45
C ARG A 285 1.73 28.57 11.79
N ARG A 286 1.77 29.48 10.80
CA ARG A 286 2.08 30.89 11.05
C ARG A 286 1.12 31.54 12.05
N GLU A 287 -0.20 31.30 11.91
CA GLU A 287 -1.18 31.83 12.86
C GLU A 287 -0.93 31.31 14.28
N MET A 288 -0.62 30.02 14.44
CA MET A 288 -0.23 29.48 15.75
C MET A 288 1.03 30.14 16.29
N ASP A 289 2.05 30.33 15.47
CA ASP A 289 3.33 30.94 15.87
C ASP A 289 3.20 32.43 16.21
N ASP A 290 2.39 33.16 15.44
CA ASP A 290 2.11 34.59 15.68
C ASP A 290 1.36 34.82 17.00
N CYS A 291 0.53 33.84 17.41
CA CYS A 291 -0.11 33.77 18.71
C CYS A 291 0.79 33.17 19.82
N CYS A 292 2.08 32.99 19.57
CA CYS A 292 3.03 32.38 20.50
C CYS A 292 2.69 30.94 20.93
N TRP A 293 2.08 30.14 20.04
CA TRP A 293 1.79 28.71 20.27
C TRP A 293 2.74 27.81 19.47
N LYS A 294 4.02 27.98 19.66
CA LYS A 294 5.09 27.26 18.93
C LYS A 294 5.19 25.77 19.30
N ASP A 295 4.79 25.43 20.52
CA ASP A 295 4.81 24.07 21.06
C ASP A 295 3.54 23.26 20.73
N GLY A 296 2.50 23.92 20.22
CA GLY A 296 1.27 23.29 19.77
C GLY A 296 1.50 22.38 18.57
N LYS A 297 1.06 21.14 18.65
CA LYS A 297 1.21 20.15 17.57
C LYS A 297 0.22 20.42 16.44
N LEU A 298 0.70 20.33 15.20
CA LEU A 298 -0.15 20.39 13.99
C LEU A 298 0.01 19.07 13.23
N LEU A 299 -1.07 18.26 13.16
CA LEU A 299 -1.05 16.94 12.54
C LEU A 299 -1.90 16.91 11.28
N VAL A 300 -1.44 16.15 10.30
CA VAL A 300 -2.10 15.99 8.99
C VAL A 300 -2.51 14.54 8.72
N HIS A 301 -3.66 14.37 8.07
CA HIS A 301 -4.16 13.12 7.52
C HIS A 301 -4.64 13.34 6.08
N VAL A 302 -4.23 12.47 5.16
CA VAL A 302 -4.54 12.62 3.73
C VAL A 302 -4.97 11.29 3.15
N HIS A 303 -6.15 11.29 2.50
CA HIS A 303 -6.65 10.12 1.77
C HIS A 303 -6.00 9.97 0.40
N GLU A 304 -6.00 8.74 -0.12
CA GLU A 304 -5.19 8.31 -1.28
C GLU A 304 -5.98 8.24 -2.59
N GLN A 305 -7.03 8.99 -2.77
CA GLN A 305 -7.90 8.84 -3.93
C GLN A 305 -7.18 8.96 -5.29
N TRP A 306 -6.09 9.73 -5.35
CA TRP A 306 -5.41 10.08 -6.61
C TRP A 306 -3.90 9.78 -6.61
N GLY A 307 -3.43 8.99 -5.69
CA GLY A 307 -2.02 8.55 -5.66
C GLY A 307 -1.03 9.57 -5.10
N MET A 308 -1.49 10.62 -4.41
CA MET A 308 -0.65 11.73 -3.96
C MET A 308 -0.48 11.83 -2.44
N ALA A 309 -1.14 10.97 -1.66
CA ALA A 309 -1.25 11.14 -0.22
C ALA A 309 0.11 11.20 0.49
N ASP A 310 1.02 10.25 0.22
CA ASP A 310 2.34 10.23 0.86
C ASP A 310 3.19 11.46 0.50
N CYS A 311 3.12 11.93 -0.75
CA CYS A 311 3.80 13.15 -1.19
C CYS A 311 3.21 14.38 -0.49
N THR A 312 1.87 14.46 -0.41
CA THR A 312 1.17 15.57 0.25
C THR A 312 1.54 15.66 1.72
N VAL A 313 1.61 14.53 2.42
CA VAL A 313 2.05 14.49 3.82
C VAL A 313 3.47 15.04 3.96
N LEU A 314 4.42 14.61 3.13
CA LEU A 314 5.81 15.11 3.20
C LEU A 314 5.89 16.63 2.94
N GLU A 315 5.12 17.15 1.98
CA GLU A 315 5.05 18.59 1.73
C GLU A 315 4.45 19.36 2.93
N CYS A 316 3.43 18.83 3.59
CA CYS A 316 2.87 19.43 4.80
C CYS A 316 3.88 19.44 5.96
N LEU A 317 4.60 18.33 6.18
CA LEU A 317 5.67 18.24 7.18
C LEU A 317 6.80 19.23 6.89
N ALA A 318 7.17 19.39 5.61
CA ALA A 318 8.17 20.37 5.18
C ALA A 318 7.69 21.84 5.30
N ARG A 319 6.42 22.06 5.58
CA ARG A 319 5.79 23.39 5.70
C ARG A 319 5.21 23.67 7.08
N GLY A 320 5.62 22.91 8.10
CA GLY A 320 5.34 23.22 9.50
C GLY A 320 4.30 22.34 10.19
N ALA A 321 3.85 21.26 9.57
CA ALA A 321 3.19 20.21 10.34
C ALA A 321 4.23 19.49 11.23
N ASP A 322 3.84 19.19 12.47
CA ASP A 322 4.69 18.52 13.45
C ASP A 322 4.59 17.00 13.32
N GLY A 323 3.59 16.50 12.62
CA GLY A 323 3.37 15.07 12.54
C GLY A 323 2.14 14.67 11.74
N ILE A 324 1.82 13.39 11.91
CA ILE A 324 0.73 12.73 11.20
C ILE A 324 -0.20 12.01 12.16
N TRP A 325 -1.46 11.88 11.77
CA TRP A 325 -2.33 10.86 12.33
C TRP A 325 -2.70 9.89 11.22
N ALA A 326 -2.13 8.70 11.27
CA ALA A 326 -2.13 7.75 10.18
C ALA A 326 -2.02 6.31 10.68
N SER A 327 -2.53 5.37 9.91
CA SER A 327 -2.27 3.95 10.13
C SER A 327 -0.86 3.57 9.70
N LEU A 328 -0.36 2.45 10.21
CA LEU A 328 0.93 1.89 9.79
C LEU A 328 0.90 1.47 8.32
N ILE A 329 -0.27 1.05 7.83
CA ILE A 329 -0.50 0.63 6.45
C ILE A 329 -1.29 1.67 5.66
N LYS A 330 -1.24 1.56 4.34
CA LYS A 330 -1.95 2.44 3.42
C LYS A 330 -3.44 2.10 3.29
N GLU A 331 -3.76 0.82 3.42
CA GLU A 331 -5.11 0.30 3.30
C GLU A 331 -6.02 0.80 4.45
N GLY A 332 -7.23 1.18 4.10
CA GLY A 332 -8.20 1.75 5.05
C GLY A 332 -9.51 2.12 4.37
N ALA A 333 -10.14 3.19 4.83
CA ALA A 333 -11.37 3.72 4.23
C ALA A 333 -11.15 4.12 2.77
N PHE A 334 -12.15 3.89 1.92
CA PHE A 334 -12.11 4.12 0.47
C PHE A 334 -10.94 3.39 -0.20
N VAL A 335 -10.04 4.12 -0.84
CA VAL A 335 -8.81 3.59 -1.45
C VAL A 335 -7.59 3.67 -0.52
N GLY A 336 -7.79 4.07 0.73
CA GLY A 336 -6.75 4.22 1.74
C GLY A 336 -6.26 5.64 1.93
N HIS A 337 -5.09 5.77 2.55
CA HIS A 337 -4.50 7.05 2.98
C HIS A 337 -2.98 6.96 3.06
N ALA A 338 -2.31 8.09 3.26
CA ALA A 338 -0.88 8.09 3.57
C ALA A 338 -0.60 7.24 4.81
N SER A 339 0.46 6.43 4.77
CA SER A 339 0.82 5.55 5.87
C SER A 339 2.01 6.05 6.69
N SER A 340 1.99 5.77 8.00
CA SER A 340 3.12 6.12 8.86
C SER A 340 4.38 5.32 8.50
N SER A 341 4.26 4.08 8.00
CA SER A 341 5.43 3.30 7.57
C SER A 341 6.17 3.95 6.41
N VAL A 342 5.44 4.48 5.41
CA VAL A 342 6.04 5.16 4.26
C VAL A 342 6.61 6.52 4.67
N THR A 343 5.89 7.28 5.50
CA THR A 343 6.36 8.57 6.00
C THR A 343 7.65 8.42 6.82
N ILE A 344 7.67 7.51 7.79
CA ILE A 344 8.85 7.23 8.63
C ILE A 344 10.05 6.81 7.76
N MET A 345 9.86 5.86 6.83
CA MET A 345 10.95 5.41 5.96
C MET A 345 11.50 6.52 5.06
N ASN A 346 10.64 7.42 4.55
CA ASN A 346 11.12 8.57 3.80
C ASN A 346 11.96 9.51 4.67
N LEU A 347 11.57 9.77 5.91
CA LEU A 347 12.35 10.60 6.84
C LEU A 347 13.69 9.95 7.19
N VAL A 348 13.71 8.64 7.44
CA VAL A 348 14.96 7.88 7.69
C VAL A 348 15.87 7.95 6.46
N ARG A 349 15.34 7.73 5.25
CA ARG A 349 16.08 7.84 4.00
C ARG A 349 16.68 9.23 3.80
N LEU A 350 15.97 10.26 4.21
CA LEU A 350 16.45 11.65 4.17
C LEU A 350 17.47 11.97 5.27
N GLY A 351 17.78 11.02 6.16
CA GLY A 351 18.77 11.17 7.23
C GLY A 351 18.22 11.77 8.51
N ASN A 352 16.92 11.60 8.79
CA ASN A 352 16.34 12.02 10.06
C ASN A 352 16.70 11.02 11.17
N GLU A 353 17.71 11.35 11.97
CA GLU A 353 18.19 10.50 13.05
C GLU A 353 17.24 10.45 14.26
N LYS A 354 16.44 11.49 14.49
CA LYS A 354 15.47 11.50 15.59
C LYS A 354 14.38 10.46 15.37
N VAL A 355 13.85 10.38 14.15
CA VAL A 355 12.86 9.36 13.76
C VAL A 355 13.46 7.95 13.87
N LEU A 356 14.71 7.78 13.44
CA LEU A 356 15.41 6.50 13.55
C LEU A 356 15.59 6.04 15.01
N GLN A 357 15.80 6.97 15.94
CA GLN A 357 15.94 6.65 17.37
C GLN A 357 14.61 6.48 18.09
N GLN A 358 13.55 7.16 17.60
CA GLN A 358 12.24 7.19 18.24
C GLN A 358 11.44 5.89 18.00
N PHE A 359 11.60 5.27 16.82
CA PHE A 359 10.82 4.11 16.41
C PHE A 359 11.71 2.90 16.12
N ASN A 360 11.15 1.70 16.27
CA ASN A 360 11.77 0.46 15.79
C ASN A 360 11.60 0.35 14.26
N CYS A 361 12.36 1.20 13.53
CA CYS A 361 12.21 1.35 12.08
C CYS A 361 12.53 0.06 11.32
N THR A 362 13.41 -0.81 11.83
CA THR A 362 13.71 -2.10 11.19
C THR A 362 12.54 -3.07 11.21
N TYR A 363 11.57 -2.84 12.11
CA TYR A 363 10.37 -3.68 12.22
C TYR A 363 9.18 -3.17 11.39
N LEU A 364 9.24 -1.93 10.85
CA LEU A 364 8.13 -1.29 10.13
C LEU A 364 7.57 -2.16 9.00
N ARG A 365 8.45 -2.69 8.15
CA ARG A 365 8.07 -3.54 7.02
C ARG A 365 7.26 -4.75 7.48
N LYS A 366 7.78 -5.48 8.45
CA LYS A 366 7.14 -6.69 8.99
C LYS A 366 5.81 -6.37 9.67
N ALA A 367 5.75 -5.32 10.47
CA ALA A 367 4.51 -4.90 11.11
C ALA A 367 3.44 -4.49 10.08
N ALA A 368 3.82 -3.72 9.05
CA ALA A 368 2.89 -3.32 8.00
C ALA A 368 2.37 -4.53 7.18
N GLN A 369 3.23 -5.49 6.86
CA GLN A 369 2.84 -6.74 6.20
C GLN A 369 1.83 -7.52 7.05
N GLU A 370 2.12 -7.68 8.35
CA GLU A 370 1.25 -8.43 9.25
C GLU A 370 -0.10 -7.74 9.45
N ILE A 371 -0.12 -6.42 9.65
CA ILE A 371 -1.37 -5.66 9.75
C ILE A 371 -2.19 -5.77 8.46
N THR A 372 -1.55 -5.69 7.29
CA THR A 372 -2.27 -5.87 6.01
C THR A 372 -2.90 -7.27 5.92
N ARG A 373 -2.17 -8.33 6.30
CA ARG A 373 -2.73 -9.69 6.35
C ARG A 373 -3.92 -9.80 7.28
N ILE A 374 -3.82 -9.19 8.47
CA ILE A 374 -4.89 -9.21 9.48
C ILE A 374 -6.12 -8.47 8.95
N THR A 375 -5.96 -7.30 8.38
CA THR A 375 -7.08 -6.43 7.98
C THR A 375 -7.74 -6.87 6.68
N THR A 376 -6.94 -7.25 5.69
CA THR A 376 -7.43 -7.58 4.34
C THR A 376 -7.57 -9.07 4.09
N GLY A 377 -6.89 -9.91 4.88
CA GLY A 377 -6.76 -11.35 4.65
C GLY A 377 -5.79 -11.71 3.51
N PHE A 378 -5.04 -10.72 3.02
CA PHE A 378 -4.16 -10.89 1.87
C PHE A 378 -2.77 -10.36 2.14
N GLU A 379 -1.79 -10.80 1.33
CA GLU A 379 -0.50 -10.15 1.27
C GLU A 379 -0.65 -8.71 0.78
N PRO A 380 0.22 -7.78 1.19
CA PRO A 380 0.28 -6.45 0.59
C PRO A 380 0.42 -6.55 -0.93
N HIS A 381 -0.11 -5.56 -1.66
CA HIS A 381 0.11 -5.48 -3.09
C HIS A 381 1.62 -5.57 -3.38
N SER A 382 2.02 -6.37 -4.37
CA SER A 382 3.43 -6.68 -4.60
C SER A 382 4.31 -5.44 -4.80
N THR A 383 3.76 -4.38 -5.39
CA THR A 383 4.47 -3.10 -5.63
C THR A 383 4.22 -2.06 -4.54
N GLN A 384 3.58 -2.42 -3.42
CA GLN A 384 3.37 -1.48 -2.32
C GLN A 384 4.71 -1.01 -1.76
N VAL A 385 4.90 0.30 -1.68
CA VAL A 385 6.14 0.92 -1.18
C VAL A 385 6.38 0.48 0.26
N VAL A 386 7.62 0.22 0.62
CA VAL A 386 8.13 -0.25 1.93
C VAL A 386 7.77 -1.72 2.21
N TYR A 387 6.51 -2.13 2.16
CA TYR A 387 6.09 -3.43 2.67
C TYR A 387 5.55 -4.41 1.63
N GLY A 388 5.43 -4.02 0.36
CA GLY A 388 5.14 -4.96 -0.73
C GLY A 388 6.27 -5.96 -0.96
N GLU A 389 5.98 -7.10 -1.56
CA GLU A 389 6.97 -8.12 -1.89
C GLU A 389 8.12 -7.56 -2.73
N ARG A 390 7.78 -6.70 -3.71
CA ARG A 390 8.72 -6.13 -4.67
C ARG A 390 9.31 -4.78 -4.24
N ALA A 391 8.99 -4.31 -3.04
CA ALA A 391 9.50 -3.02 -2.55
C ALA A 391 11.04 -2.94 -2.46
N LEU A 392 11.69 -4.10 -2.37
CA LEU A 392 13.13 -4.23 -2.27
C LEU A 392 13.78 -4.78 -3.55
N ASP A 393 12.99 -5.00 -4.63
CA ASP A 393 13.48 -5.56 -5.88
C ASP A 393 14.59 -4.68 -6.49
N MET A 394 15.68 -5.31 -6.88
CA MET A 394 16.69 -4.72 -7.75
C MET A 394 16.59 -5.31 -9.14
N VAL A 395 16.46 -4.46 -10.15
CA VAL A 395 16.42 -4.89 -11.55
C VAL A 395 17.81 -4.76 -12.16
N LEU A 396 18.44 -5.90 -12.46
CA LEU A 396 19.69 -5.92 -13.22
C LEU A 396 19.42 -5.67 -14.71
N GLY A 397 20.27 -4.87 -15.33
CA GLY A 397 20.23 -4.59 -16.76
C GLY A 397 19.98 -3.12 -17.10
N ILE A 398 19.76 -2.25 -16.13
CA ILE A 398 19.79 -0.81 -16.35
C ILE A 398 21.19 -0.32 -15.99
N PRO A 399 22.01 0.13 -16.99
CA PRO A 399 23.32 0.68 -16.71
C PRO A 399 23.22 1.86 -15.74
N ASN A 400 24.14 1.96 -14.81
CA ASN A 400 24.27 3.06 -13.86
C ASN A 400 23.21 3.18 -12.74
N LEU A 401 22.31 2.22 -12.57
CA LEU A 401 21.52 2.11 -11.34
C LEU A 401 22.26 1.33 -10.23
N LYS A 402 23.61 1.36 -10.23
CA LYS A 402 24.31 1.02 -9.01
C LYS A 402 24.02 2.13 -8.01
N PRO A 403 23.41 1.81 -6.85
CA PRO A 403 23.26 2.83 -5.83
C PRO A 403 24.62 3.46 -5.59
N ASP A 404 24.69 4.78 -5.62
CA ASP A 404 25.88 5.47 -5.17
C ASP A 404 26.16 4.94 -3.76
N LYS A 405 27.42 4.83 -3.38
CA LYS A 405 27.82 4.35 -2.03
C LYS A 405 27.18 5.17 -0.89
N GLN A 406 26.59 6.31 -1.23
CA GLN A 406 25.88 7.21 -0.32
C GLN A 406 24.35 7.04 -0.34
N GLU A 407 23.78 6.23 -1.25
CA GLU A 407 22.34 6.00 -1.27
C GLU A 407 21.91 5.05 -0.13
N PHE A 408 20.73 5.34 0.42
CA PHE A 408 20.12 4.53 1.46
C PHE A 408 19.71 3.16 0.92
N ASP A 409 20.38 2.11 1.39
CA ASP A 409 20.07 0.73 1.02
C ASP A 409 18.93 0.19 1.89
N VAL A 410 17.72 0.19 1.35
CA VAL A 410 16.50 -0.23 2.05
C VAL A 410 16.54 -1.72 2.42
N ALA A 411 17.06 -2.58 1.55
CA ALA A 411 17.12 -4.01 1.83
C ALA A 411 18.07 -4.30 2.99
N LYS A 412 19.27 -3.72 2.94
CA LYS A 412 20.24 -3.82 4.03
C LYS A 412 19.69 -3.26 5.34
N PHE A 413 18.92 -2.17 5.26
CA PHE A 413 18.29 -1.56 6.44
C PHE A 413 17.34 -2.54 7.14
N PHE A 414 16.54 -3.30 6.38
CA PHE A 414 15.67 -4.34 6.94
C PHE A 414 16.39 -5.67 7.23
N GLY A 415 17.70 -5.77 6.96
CA GLY A 415 18.45 -7.02 7.11
C GLY A 415 18.04 -8.09 6.10
N GLU A 416 17.47 -7.67 4.96
CA GLU A 416 17.05 -8.55 3.87
C GLU A 416 18.02 -8.43 2.70
N GLU A 417 18.24 -9.53 1.99
CA GLU A 417 18.90 -9.47 0.71
C GLU A 417 17.88 -9.04 -0.37
N PRO A 418 18.22 -8.03 -1.21
CA PRO A 418 17.29 -7.60 -2.23
C PRO A 418 17.07 -8.72 -3.24
N PRO A 419 15.83 -9.09 -3.56
CA PRO A 419 15.55 -10.02 -4.64
C PRO A 419 15.97 -9.39 -5.97
N ILE A 420 17.04 -9.93 -6.59
CA ILE A 420 17.56 -9.42 -7.84
C ILE A 420 16.82 -10.11 -8.99
N ARG A 421 16.05 -9.33 -9.72
CA ARG A 421 15.35 -9.80 -10.90
C ARG A 421 16.27 -9.74 -12.11
N ILE A 422 16.52 -10.89 -12.73
CA ILE A 422 17.15 -10.95 -14.05
C ILE A 422 16.07 -10.76 -15.11
N THR A 423 16.24 -9.76 -15.96
CA THR A 423 15.37 -9.44 -17.09
C THR A 423 16.12 -9.60 -18.40
N THR A 424 15.41 -9.54 -19.51
CA THR A 424 16.02 -9.51 -20.85
C THR A 424 16.97 -8.31 -21.07
N LEU A 425 16.91 -7.29 -20.23
CA LEU A 425 17.83 -6.14 -20.22
C LEU A 425 19.16 -6.44 -19.54
N ALA A 426 19.25 -7.49 -18.71
CA ALA A 426 20.50 -7.87 -18.07
C ALA A 426 21.56 -8.22 -19.11
N THR A 427 22.80 -7.76 -18.91
CA THR A 427 23.92 -8.20 -19.78
C THR A 427 24.29 -9.64 -19.44
N PRO A 428 24.86 -10.41 -20.38
CA PRO A 428 25.35 -11.76 -20.10
C PRO A 428 26.31 -11.82 -18.90
N LYS A 429 27.18 -10.81 -18.78
CA LYS A 429 28.08 -10.67 -17.65
C LYS A 429 27.33 -10.52 -16.32
N MET A 430 26.26 -9.71 -16.27
CA MET A 430 25.46 -9.53 -15.05
C MET A 430 24.77 -10.83 -14.64
N VAL A 431 24.30 -11.62 -15.60
CA VAL A 431 23.73 -12.94 -15.33
C VAL A 431 24.77 -13.88 -14.72
N ALA A 432 25.97 -13.94 -15.31
CA ALA A 432 27.08 -14.75 -14.79
C ALA A 432 27.51 -14.31 -13.37
N GLU A 433 27.65 -13.01 -13.14
CA GLU A 433 27.97 -12.47 -11.81
C GLU A 433 26.87 -12.80 -10.78
N ARG A 434 25.59 -12.79 -11.18
CA ARG A 434 24.50 -13.20 -10.27
C ARG A 434 24.54 -14.68 -9.93
N LEU A 435 24.86 -15.54 -10.89
CA LEU A 435 25.07 -16.98 -10.60
C LEU A 435 26.20 -17.17 -9.58
N LYS A 436 27.33 -16.50 -9.76
CA LYS A 436 28.45 -16.55 -8.82
C LYS A 436 28.07 -16.06 -7.43
N HIS A 437 27.33 -14.98 -7.36
CA HIS A 437 26.86 -14.43 -6.08
C HIS A 437 25.96 -15.42 -5.32
N LEU A 438 25.03 -16.07 -6.00
CA LEU A 438 24.09 -17.00 -5.37
C LEU A 438 24.69 -18.37 -5.07
N PHE A 439 25.46 -18.92 -6.01
CA PHE A 439 25.89 -20.31 -5.96
C PHE A 439 27.39 -20.51 -5.69
N GLY A 440 28.15 -19.40 -5.62
CA GLY A 440 29.60 -19.43 -5.47
C GLY A 440 30.31 -19.43 -6.83
N GLU A 441 31.64 -19.47 -6.81
CA GLU A 441 32.45 -19.52 -8.03
C GLU A 441 32.34 -20.91 -8.68
N ASP A 442 32.02 -20.94 -9.96
CA ASP A 442 32.01 -22.13 -10.80
C ASP A 442 32.54 -21.80 -12.20
N PRO A 443 33.37 -22.63 -12.80
CA PRO A 443 33.92 -22.38 -14.15
C PRO A 443 32.87 -22.22 -15.24
N GLN A 444 31.66 -22.76 -15.05
CA GLN A 444 30.56 -22.65 -16.01
C GLN A 444 29.89 -21.26 -15.99
N PHE A 445 30.07 -20.46 -14.94
CA PHE A 445 29.41 -19.16 -14.80
C PHE A 445 30.13 -18.10 -15.63
N THR A 446 29.99 -18.22 -16.94
CA THR A 446 30.62 -17.38 -17.97
C THR A 446 29.61 -16.48 -18.66
N GLU A 447 30.10 -15.48 -19.39
CA GLU A 447 29.22 -14.64 -20.22
C GLU A 447 28.52 -15.46 -21.32
N GLU A 448 29.13 -16.56 -21.78
CA GLU A 448 28.53 -17.44 -22.79
C GLU A 448 27.29 -18.14 -22.24
N ILE A 449 27.33 -18.68 -21.04
CA ILE A 449 26.13 -19.26 -20.39
C ILE A 449 25.10 -18.17 -20.11
N GLY A 450 25.53 -16.97 -19.70
CA GLY A 450 24.65 -15.82 -19.50
C GLY A 450 23.92 -15.42 -20.79
N MET A 451 24.58 -15.53 -21.94
CA MET A 451 23.95 -15.29 -23.25
C MET A 451 22.87 -16.34 -23.55
N ARG A 452 23.17 -17.61 -23.37
CA ARG A 452 22.22 -18.71 -23.58
C ARG A 452 21.02 -18.61 -22.64
N MET A 453 21.24 -18.23 -21.40
CA MET A 453 20.15 -17.99 -20.45
C MET A 453 19.22 -16.86 -20.92
N LYS A 454 19.76 -15.79 -21.50
CA LYS A 454 18.94 -14.73 -22.09
C LYS A 454 18.15 -15.20 -23.30
N GLU A 455 18.72 -16.04 -24.14
CA GLU A 455 18.03 -16.63 -25.30
C GLU A 455 16.83 -17.47 -24.85
N VAL A 456 17.00 -18.29 -23.82
CA VAL A 456 15.90 -19.07 -23.22
C VAL A 456 14.82 -18.16 -22.62
N MET A 457 15.21 -17.08 -21.95
CA MET A 457 14.25 -16.09 -21.43
C MET A 457 13.45 -15.42 -22.55
N LEU A 458 14.10 -15.06 -23.67
CA LEU A 458 13.43 -14.48 -24.83
C LEU A 458 12.47 -15.48 -25.48
N GLU A 459 12.87 -16.76 -25.58
CA GLU A 459 12.01 -17.82 -26.06
C GLU A 459 10.79 -18.00 -25.16
N ASP A 460 10.97 -17.98 -23.86
CA ASP A 460 9.86 -18.06 -22.89
C ASP A 460 8.87 -16.90 -23.08
N LEU A 461 9.36 -15.68 -23.29
CA LEU A 461 8.50 -14.53 -23.60
C LEU A 461 7.74 -14.68 -24.92
N HIS A 462 8.38 -15.20 -25.96
CA HIS A 462 7.74 -15.48 -27.25
C HIS A 462 6.64 -16.56 -27.13
N ASN A 463 6.85 -17.51 -26.25
CA ASN A 463 5.91 -18.59 -25.96
C ASN A 463 4.87 -18.22 -24.88
N ASN A 464 4.75 -16.93 -24.53
CA ASN A 464 3.88 -16.42 -23.47
C ASN A 464 4.12 -17.03 -22.08
N ARG A 465 5.27 -17.62 -21.82
CA ARG A 465 5.66 -18.06 -20.50
C ARG A 465 5.99 -16.85 -19.64
N LYS A 466 5.32 -16.71 -18.49
CA LYS A 466 5.49 -15.57 -17.58
C LYS A 466 6.34 -15.95 -16.37
N GLU A 467 7.46 -16.62 -16.60
CA GLU A 467 8.35 -16.98 -15.51
C GLU A 467 9.19 -15.76 -15.06
N GLU A 468 9.24 -15.54 -13.77
CA GLU A 468 10.10 -14.54 -13.16
C GLU A 468 11.31 -15.23 -12.53
N TYR A 469 12.48 -15.02 -13.11
CA TYR A 469 13.74 -15.61 -12.63
C TYR A 469 14.37 -14.79 -11.49
N MET A 470 13.62 -14.62 -10.40
CA MET A 470 14.06 -13.85 -9.23
C MET A 470 14.71 -14.73 -8.16
N SER A 471 14.13 -15.91 -7.94
CA SER A 471 14.58 -16.84 -6.91
C SER A 471 15.85 -17.61 -7.34
N ALA A 472 16.59 -18.08 -6.34
CA ALA A 472 17.73 -18.97 -6.58
C ALA A 472 17.30 -20.23 -7.35
N VAL A 473 16.12 -20.79 -7.03
CA VAL A 473 15.55 -21.93 -7.74
C VAL A 473 15.27 -21.61 -9.19
N GLY A 474 14.55 -20.50 -9.46
CA GLY A 474 14.24 -20.09 -10.83
C GLY A 474 15.51 -19.88 -11.67
N LEU A 475 16.56 -19.32 -11.10
CA LEU A 475 17.85 -19.15 -11.79
C LEU A 475 18.58 -20.48 -12.00
N ALA A 476 18.54 -21.41 -11.05
CA ALA A 476 19.12 -22.73 -11.21
C ALA A 476 18.42 -23.52 -12.32
N VAL A 477 17.08 -23.48 -12.38
CA VAL A 477 16.29 -24.09 -13.44
C VAL A 477 16.57 -23.46 -14.79
N LEU A 478 16.66 -22.11 -14.86
CA LEU A 478 17.03 -21.42 -16.09
C LEU A 478 18.44 -21.81 -16.59
N PHE A 479 19.39 -21.93 -15.66
CA PHE A 479 20.76 -22.34 -15.95
C PHE A 479 20.80 -23.76 -16.56
N ASP A 480 20.08 -24.73 -15.95
CA ASP A 480 19.94 -26.10 -16.45
C ASP A 480 19.32 -26.13 -17.85
N ARG A 481 18.21 -25.45 -18.04
CA ARG A 481 17.52 -25.30 -19.36
C ARG A 481 18.41 -24.66 -20.42
N SER A 482 19.37 -23.87 -20.00
CA SER A 482 20.34 -23.22 -20.90
C SER A 482 21.58 -24.08 -21.20
N GLY A 483 21.56 -25.35 -20.78
CA GLY A 483 22.63 -26.33 -21.01
C GLY A 483 23.78 -26.26 -20.02
N GLY A 484 23.59 -25.61 -18.87
CA GLY A 484 24.51 -25.69 -17.73
C GLY A 484 24.33 -26.99 -16.97
N GLN A 485 25.37 -27.46 -16.30
CA GLN A 485 25.29 -28.59 -15.37
C GLN A 485 25.07 -28.07 -13.96
N LEU A 486 23.98 -28.51 -13.32
CA LEU A 486 23.66 -28.06 -11.96
C LEU A 486 24.81 -28.33 -11.00
N THR A 487 25.25 -27.29 -10.30
CA THR A 487 26.19 -27.42 -9.18
C THR A 487 25.52 -28.12 -7.99
N ALA A 488 26.30 -28.64 -7.04
CA ALA A 488 25.74 -29.24 -5.82
C ALA A 488 24.82 -28.25 -5.09
N LYS A 489 25.23 -26.99 -4.96
CA LYS A 489 24.44 -25.93 -4.31
C LYS A 489 23.14 -25.61 -5.04
N MET A 490 23.13 -25.64 -6.38
CA MET A 490 21.91 -25.49 -7.18
C MET A 490 20.95 -26.67 -6.96
N SER A 491 21.48 -27.89 -6.96
CA SER A 491 20.71 -29.09 -6.68
C SER A 491 20.10 -29.07 -5.28
N ASP A 492 20.85 -28.60 -4.28
CA ASP A 492 20.36 -28.45 -2.91
C ASP A 492 19.24 -27.41 -2.81
N VAL A 493 19.38 -26.27 -3.50
CA VAL A 493 18.36 -25.22 -3.55
C VAL A 493 17.09 -25.72 -4.23
N ILE A 494 17.20 -26.44 -5.34
CA ILE A 494 16.05 -27.04 -6.03
C ILE A 494 15.38 -28.10 -5.14
N ALA A 495 16.18 -28.95 -4.48
CA ALA A 495 15.65 -29.99 -3.58
C ALA A 495 14.95 -29.39 -2.34
N ALA A 496 15.49 -28.27 -1.81
CA ALA A 496 14.89 -27.58 -0.68
C ALA A 496 13.57 -26.86 -1.03
N ASP A 497 13.38 -26.51 -2.30
CA ASP A 497 12.16 -25.87 -2.81
C ASP A 497 11.02 -26.87 -3.07
N VAL A 498 11.32 -28.17 -3.05
CA VAL A 498 10.27 -29.19 -3.05
C VAL A 498 9.54 -29.08 -1.71
N PRO A 499 8.23 -28.78 -1.71
CA PRO A 499 7.47 -28.66 -0.46
C PRO A 499 7.71 -29.90 0.39
N ASN A 500 8.02 -29.70 1.68
CA ASN A 500 8.03 -30.82 2.62
C ASN A 500 6.70 -31.56 2.45
N GLU A 501 6.74 -32.79 1.97
CA GLU A 501 5.56 -33.56 1.58
C GLU A 501 4.58 -33.69 2.76
N ALA A 502 5.11 -33.79 3.98
CA ALA A 502 4.32 -33.79 5.21
C ALA A 502 3.60 -32.44 5.45
N HIS A 503 4.25 -31.32 5.14
CA HIS A 503 3.63 -29.99 5.25
C HIS A 503 2.56 -29.77 4.19
N ALA A 504 2.84 -30.13 2.94
CA ALA A 504 1.90 -30.07 1.84
C ALA A 504 0.66 -30.93 2.13
N GLN A 505 0.86 -32.14 2.62
CA GLN A 505 -0.23 -33.04 2.99
C GLN A 505 -1.06 -32.51 4.15
N ARG A 506 -0.44 -31.87 5.15
CA ARG A 506 -1.15 -31.21 6.24
C ARG A 506 -2.07 -30.10 5.73
N LEU A 507 -1.57 -29.19 4.88
CA LEU A 507 -2.38 -28.11 4.31
C LEU A 507 -3.54 -28.66 3.47
N ILE A 508 -3.30 -29.67 2.66
CA ILE A 508 -4.34 -30.33 1.86
C ILE A 508 -5.40 -30.97 2.77
N ASN A 509 -4.99 -31.60 3.86
CA ASN A 509 -5.92 -32.22 4.80
C ASN A 509 -6.75 -31.17 5.55
N GLU A 510 -6.15 -30.06 5.95
CA GLU A 510 -6.87 -28.93 6.57
C GLU A 510 -7.95 -28.38 5.63
N ILE A 511 -7.61 -28.17 4.35
CA ILE A 511 -8.57 -27.70 3.36
C ILE A 511 -9.61 -28.76 3.03
N ARG A 512 -9.23 -30.06 3.03
CA ARG A 512 -10.19 -31.15 2.86
C ARG A 512 -11.22 -31.17 3.98
N GLN A 513 -10.78 -30.96 5.23
CA GLN A 513 -11.72 -30.87 6.35
C GLN A 513 -12.70 -29.71 6.17
N MET A 514 -12.23 -28.53 5.73
CA MET A 514 -13.10 -27.38 5.44
C MET A 514 -14.10 -27.69 4.32
N TRP A 515 -13.66 -28.42 3.28
CA TRP A 515 -14.50 -28.86 2.18
C TRP A 515 -15.60 -29.82 2.63
N ASP A 516 -15.24 -30.80 3.46
CA ASP A 516 -16.19 -31.78 3.99
C ASP A 516 -17.19 -31.12 4.95
N GLU A 517 -16.76 -30.18 5.79
CA GLU A 517 -17.63 -29.38 6.67
C GLU A 517 -18.62 -28.53 5.87
N TRP A 518 -18.18 -27.95 4.74
CA TRP A 518 -19.06 -27.21 3.86
C TRP A 518 -20.10 -28.10 3.21
N ASN A 519 -19.71 -29.22 2.67
CA ASN A 519 -20.61 -30.20 2.04
C ASN A 519 -21.65 -30.77 3.02
N LEU A 520 -21.33 -30.84 4.30
CA LEU A 520 -22.29 -31.27 5.34
C LEU A 520 -23.35 -30.20 5.65
N ARG A 521 -23.04 -28.93 5.47
CA ARG A 521 -23.96 -27.80 5.73
C ARG A 521 -24.93 -27.53 4.60
N GLU A 522 -24.49 -27.74 3.37
CA GLU A 522 -25.31 -27.60 2.18
C GLU A 522 -26.11 -28.90 1.96
N GLU A 523 -27.30 -28.82 1.37
CA GLU A 523 -28.19 -29.98 1.10
C GLU A 523 -27.62 -30.98 0.10
N PHE A 524 -26.36 -30.84 -0.29
CA PHE A 524 -25.64 -31.69 -1.27
C PHE A 524 -25.00 -32.92 -0.61
N LYS A 525 -25.78 -33.69 0.13
CA LYS A 525 -25.29 -34.88 0.80
C LYS A 525 -24.86 -35.95 -0.21
N GLY A 526 -23.57 -36.07 -0.42
CA GLY A 526 -22.98 -37.28 -0.98
C GLY A 526 -22.16 -37.17 -2.25
N ASP A 527 -22.14 -36.01 -2.94
CA ASP A 527 -21.29 -35.81 -4.09
C ASP A 527 -20.07 -34.96 -3.71
N ASP A 528 -18.88 -35.49 -3.96
CA ASP A 528 -17.60 -34.75 -3.79
C ASP A 528 -17.44 -33.62 -4.84
N GLU A 529 -18.56 -33.12 -5.36
CA GLU A 529 -18.65 -32.12 -6.42
C GLU A 529 -19.54 -30.96 -5.96
N LEU A 530 -19.08 -29.73 -6.16
CA LEU A 530 -19.84 -28.50 -5.95
C LEU A 530 -20.21 -27.86 -7.28
N GLU A 531 -21.43 -27.35 -7.42
CA GLU A 531 -21.74 -26.42 -8.50
C GLU A 531 -20.75 -25.26 -8.46
N PHE A 532 -20.23 -24.82 -9.62
CA PHE A 532 -19.19 -23.78 -9.65
C PHE A 532 -19.61 -22.49 -8.90
N ASP A 533 -20.86 -22.10 -8.98
CA ASP A 533 -21.35 -20.92 -8.27
C ASP A 533 -21.41 -21.14 -6.75
N SER A 534 -21.73 -22.34 -6.28
CA SER A 534 -21.65 -22.69 -4.85
C SER A 534 -20.21 -22.77 -4.36
N PHE A 535 -19.31 -23.28 -5.17
CA PHE A 535 -17.88 -23.27 -4.88
C PHE A 535 -17.34 -21.82 -4.78
N TYR A 536 -17.63 -20.99 -5.77
CA TYR A 536 -17.10 -19.63 -5.84
C TYR A 536 -17.74 -18.66 -4.83
N ASN A 537 -19.09 -18.60 -4.81
CA ASN A 537 -19.81 -17.68 -3.94
C ASN A 537 -20.01 -18.19 -2.51
N GLY A 538 -19.94 -19.50 -2.31
CA GLY A 538 -20.11 -20.17 -1.03
C GLY A 538 -18.77 -20.51 -0.38
N PHE A 539 -18.22 -21.67 -0.71
CA PHE A 539 -17.02 -22.20 -0.09
C PHE A 539 -15.83 -21.24 -0.12
N MET A 540 -15.47 -20.74 -1.31
CA MET A 540 -14.34 -19.83 -1.44
C MET A 540 -14.59 -18.49 -0.74
N ALA A 541 -15.79 -17.95 -0.81
CA ALA A 541 -16.11 -16.69 -0.15
C ALA A 541 -16.18 -16.79 1.37
N LEU A 542 -16.56 -17.94 1.91
CA LEU A 542 -16.65 -18.15 3.35
C LEU A 542 -15.28 -18.31 4.01
N TYR A 543 -14.44 -19.16 3.42
CA TYR A 543 -13.16 -19.52 4.02
C TYR A 543 -12.01 -18.62 3.55
N PHE A 544 -12.12 -18.03 2.38
CA PHE A 544 -11.00 -17.38 1.68
C PHE A 544 -11.41 -16.04 1.10
N SER A 545 -11.99 -15.13 1.82
CA SER A 545 -12.30 -13.72 1.45
C SER A 545 -11.81 -13.30 0.06
N CYS A 546 -12.14 -14.08 -0.97
CA CYS A 546 -11.66 -13.81 -2.30
C CYS A 546 -12.29 -12.53 -2.84
N TYR A 547 -11.48 -11.77 -3.56
CA TYR A 547 -11.94 -10.59 -4.26
C TYR A 547 -12.96 -11.04 -5.32
N ARG A 548 -14.22 -10.68 -5.12
CA ARG A 548 -15.30 -11.03 -6.05
C ARG A 548 -15.26 -10.11 -7.26
N CYS A 549 -14.54 -10.51 -8.29
CA CYS A 549 -14.56 -9.84 -9.58
C CYS A 549 -14.68 -10.87 -10.70
N ASP A 550 -15.09 -10.42 -11.86
CA ASP A 550 -15.26 -11.29 -13.03
C ASP A 550 -13.95 -11.94 -13.48
N ASP A 551 -12.81 -11.30 -13.25
CA ASP A 551 -11.50 -11.84 -13.56
C ASP A 551 -11.16 -13.03 -12.65
N THR A 552 -11.38 -12.90 -11.34
CA THR A 552 -11.20 -13.98 -10.38
C THR A 552 -12.15 -15.14 -10.67
N ARG A 553 -13.39 -14.84 -11.00
CA ARG A 553 -14.38 -15.86 -11.37
C ARG A 553 -13.97 -16.61 -12.64
N ARG A 554 -13.53 -15.90 -13.68
CA ARG A 554 -13.03 -16.52 -14.92
C ARG A 554 -11.80 -17.37 -14.67
N ALA A 555 -10.90 -16.87 -13.84
CA ALA A 555 -9.69 -17.60 -13.50
C ALA A 555 -10.01 -18.90 -12.73
N LEU A 556 -10.92 -18.86 -11.76
CA LEU A 556 -11.33 -20.03 -11.00
C LEU A 556 -12.10 -21.07 -11.82
N LYS A 557 -12.74 -20.66 -12.92
CA LYS A 557 -13.34 -21.63 -13.86
C LYS A 557 -12.32 -22.60 -14.44
N ALA A 558 -11.04 -22.25 -14.46
CA ALA A 558 -9.99 -23.18 -14.89
C ALA A 558 -9.81 -24.37 -13.95
N ILE A 559 -10.33 -24.31 -12.72
CA ILE A 559 -10.34 -25.43 -11.78
C ILE A 559 -11.33 -26.50 -12.24
N ASP A 560 -12.46 -26.12 -12.84
CA ASP A 560 -13.39 -27.04 -13.52
C ASP A 560 -12.74 -27.56 -14.82
N MET A 561 -11.81 -28.49 -14.66
CA MET A 561 -11.07 -29.08 -15.78
C MET A 561 -11.93 -30.04 -16.64
N ALA A 562 -13.00 -30.53 -16.07
CA ALA A 562 -13.96 -31.38 -16.79
C ALA A 562 -14.94 -30.54 -17.64
N GLU A 563 -14.95 -29.21 -17.48
CA GLU A 563 -15.87 -28.26 -18.15
C GLU A 563 -17.35 -28.66 -17.98
N ASN A 564 -17.68 -29.21 -16.81
CA ASN A 564 -19.03 -29.69 -16.51
C ASN A 564 -19.85 -28.71 -15.67
N GLY A 565 -19.27 -27.54 -15.34
CA GLY A 565 -19.87 -26.50 -14.51
C GLY A 565 -19.84 -26.82 -13.01
N ARG A 566 -19.07 -27.83 -12.62
CA ARG A 566 -18.89 -28.29 -11.25
C ARG A 566 -17.40 -28.39 -10.93
N VAL A 567 -17.05 -28.29 -9.67
CA VAL A 567 -15.69 -28.50 -9.16
C VAL A 567 -15.69 -29.69 -8.25
N ASP A 568 -14.96 -30.75 -8.61
CA ASP A 568 -14.76 -31.88 -7.72
C ASP A 568 -13.52 -31.69 -6.82
N TRP A 569 -13.44 -32.51 -5.76
CA TRP A 569 -12.31 -32.44 -4.85
C TRP A 569 -10.97 -32.73 -5.54
N ASN A 570 -10.93 -33.62 -6.54
CA ASN A 570 -9.68 -33.98 -7.21
C ASN A 570 -9.16 -32.81 -8.05
N GLU A 571 -10.07 -32.09 -8.72
CA GLU A 571 -9.75 -30.88 -9.47
C GLU A 571 -9.22 -29.79 -8.51
N PHE A 572 -9.90 -29.59 -7.39
CA PHE A 572 -9.48 -28.62 -6.39
C PHE A 572 -8.16 -29.04 -5.71
N ALA A 573 -7.98 -30.31 -5.35
CA ALA A 573 -6.74 -30.83 -4.78
C ALA A 573 -5.54 -30.68 -5.74
N LEU A 574 -5.76 -30.81 -7.05
CA LEU A 574 -4.72 -30.57 -8.04
C LEU A 574 -4.29 -29.11 -8.06
N TYR A 575 -5.24 -28.20 -7.99
CA TYR A 575 -4.96 -26.77 -7.84
C TYR A 575 -4.18 -26.48 -6.53
N LEU A 576 -4.57 -27.09 -5.42
CA LEU A 576 -3.87 -26.92 -4.14
C LEU A 576 -2.42 -27.41 -4.20
N LYS A 577 -2.17 -28.56 -4.81
CA LYS A 577 -0.81 -29.09 -5.01
C LYS A 577 0.04 -28.14 -5.84
N TRP A 578 -0.53 -27.56 -6.88
CA TRP A 578 0.14 -26.53 -7.65
C TRP A 578 0.41 -25.27 -6.81
N ALA A 579 -0.57 -24.75 -6.08
CA ALA A 579 -0.44 -23.57 -5.25
C ALA A 579 0.66 -23.75 -4.17
N ILE A 580 0.74 -24.91 -3.53
CA ILE A 580 1.78 -25.23 -2.55
C ILE A 580 3.17 -25.19 -3.19
N ARG A 581 3.33 -25.67 -4.41
CA ARG A 581 4.61 -25.63 -5.14
C ARG A 581 5.04 -24.21 -5.46
N GLN A 582 4.09 -23.33 -5.77
CA GLN A 582 4.38 -21.92 -6.05
C GLN A 582 4.70 -21.13 -4.75
N TYR A 583 4.15 -21.55 -3.62
CA TYR A 583 4.25 -20.86 -2.32
C TYR A 583 4.65 -21.82 -1.19
N PRO A 584 5.85 -22.41 -1.26
CA PRO A 584 6.27 -23.47 -0.34
C PRO A 584 6.41 -23.00 1.11
N GLN A 585 6.54 -21.68 1.33
CA GLN A 585 6.68 -21.09 2.66
C GLN A 585 5.35 -20.76 3.34
N THR A 586 4.23 -21.08 2.70
CA THR A 586 2.91 -20.78 3.26
C THR A 586 2.61 -21.69 4.45
N MET A 587 2.33 -21.09 5.62
CA MET A 587 2.19 -21.84 6.87
C MET A 587 0.75 -22.30 7.15
N THR A 588 -0.26 -21.65 6.56
CA THR A 588 -1.67 -21.93 6.79
C THR A 588 -2.44 -22.15 5.49
N ALA A 589 -3.48 -22.97 5.54
CA ALA A 589 -4.39 -23.22 4.43
C ALA A 589 -5.00 -21.92 3.87
N GLU A 590 -5.46 -21.04 4.77
CA GLU A 590 -6.06 -19.76 4.42
C GLU A 590 -5.06 -18.84 3.69
N HIS A 591 -3.84 -18.75 4.20
CA HIS A 591 -2.79 -17.95 3.60
C HIS A 591 -2.38 -18.47 2.22
N LEU A 592 -2.29 -19.80 2.07
CA LEU A 592 -2.00 -20.44 0.78
C LEU A 592 -3.00 -20.00 -0.29
N LEU A 593 -4.28 -20.14 -0.02
CA LEU A 593 -5.31 -19.84 -1.01
C LEU A 593 -5.43 -18.35 -1.29
N SER A 594 -5.35 -17.51 -0.27
CA SER A 594 -5.37 -16.07 -0.44
C SER A 594 -4.18 -15.56 -1.26
N THR A 595 -2.99 -16.11 -1.06
CA THR A 595 -1.77 -15.76 -1.81
C THR A 595 -1.86 -16.23 -3.25
N ALA A 596 -2.30 -17.46 -3.50
CA ALA A 596 -2.46 -18.01 -4.83
C ALA A 596 -3.46 -17.19 -5.68
N PHE A 597 -4.56 -16.72 -5.07
CA PHE A 597 -5.53 -15.88 -5.77
C PHE A 597 -5.02 -14.48 -6.12
N ARG A 598 -4.26 -13.87 -5.23
CA ARG A 598 -3.77 -12.50 -5.43
C ARG A 598 -2.77 -12.36 -6.57
N LYS A 599 -1.93 -13.34 -6.75
CA LYS A 599 -0.80 -13.21 -7.66
C LYS A 599 -1.16 -13.40 -9.15
N GLY A 600 -2.45 -13.57 -9.48
CA GLY A 600 -2.90 -13.66 -10.87
C GLY A 600 -2.27 -14.84 -11.63
N ILE A 601 -1.84 -15.88 -10.90
CA ILE A 601 -1.11 -17.04 -11.44
C ILE A 601 -2.06 -18.06 -12.07
N ILE A 602 -3.34 -17.83 -11.96
CA ILE A 602 -4.36 -18.68 -12.60
C ILE A 602 -4.25 -18.69 -14.14
N PRO A 603 -3.88 -17.61 -14.84
CA PRO A 603 -3.55 -17.72 -16.27
C PRO A 603 -2.42 -18.70 -16.59
N ALA A 604 -1.38 -18.75 -15.74
CA ALA A 604 -0.29 -19.72 -15.90
C ALA A 604 -0.74 -21.16 -15.63
N MET A 605 -1.75 -21.36 -14.79
CA MET A 605 -2.39 -22.66 -14.61
C MET A 605 -3.12 -23.13 -15.87
N GLN A 606 -3.81 -22.24 -16.58
CA GLN A 606 -4.45 -22.59 -17.84
C GLN A 606 -3.44 -23.14 -18.84
N ASP A 607 -2.26 -22.51 -18.95
CA ASP A 607 -1.21 -22.95 -19.86
C ASP A 607 -0.58 -24.28 -19.41
N VAL A 608 -0.35 -24.46 -18.11
CA VAL A 608 0.17 -25.74 -17.56
C VAL A 608 -0.86 -26.86 -17.69
N VAL A 609 -2.13 -26.59 -17.45
CA VAL A 609 -3.22 -27.58 -17.61
C VAL A 609 -3.41 -27.93 -19.09
N ILE A 610 -3.34 -26.96 -20.00
CA ILE A 610 -3.45 -27.23 -21.45
C ILE A 610 -2.25 -28.00 -21.95
N SER A 611 -1.02 -27.69 -21.54
CA SER A 611 0.19 -28.42 -21.99
C SER A 611 0.34 -29.82 -21.43
N GLN A 612 -0.22 -30.10 -20.26
CA GLN A 612 -0.23 -31.42 -19.63
C GLN A 612 -1.46 -32.28 -19.98
N ASN A 613 -2.44 -31.71 -20.68
CA ASN A 613 -3.76 -32.30 -20.83
C ASN A 613 -3.88 -33.43 -21.84
N THR A 614 -2.88 -33.66 -22.69
CA THR A 614 -2.94 -34.81 -23.62
C THR A 614 -2.71 -36.12 -22.89
N GLU A 615 -1.95 -36.13 -21.80
CA GLU A 615 -1.64 -37.37 -21.07
C GLU A 615 -2.44 -37.53 -19.75
N LYS A 616 -2.92 -36.48 -19.12
CA LYS A 616 -3.55 -36.50 -17.78
C LYS A 616 -5.08 -36.56 -17.77
N ARG A 617 -5.77 -36.28 -18.87
CA ARG A 617 -7.21 -36.64 -19.02
C ARG A 617 -7.48 -38.12 -18.77
N ILE A 618 -6.46 -38.97 -18.94
CA ILE A 618 -6.55 -40.42 -18.71
C ILE A 618 -6.51 -40.78 -17.22
N ILE A 619 -5.91 -39.92 -16.38
CA ILE A 619 -5.70 -40.20 -14.94
C ILE A 619 -6.91 -39.78 -14.08
N LEU A 620 -7.71 -38.85 -14.57
CA LEU A 620 -8.89 -38.33 -13.86
C LEU A 620 -10.18 -39.10 -14.21
N GLU A 621 -10.15 -40.01 -15.17
CA GLU A 621 -11.27 -40.90 -15.41
C GLU A 621 -11.37 -41.96 -14.31
N ARG A 622 -12.45 -41.95 -13.54
CA ARG A 622 -12.74 -43.02 -12.57
C ARG A 622 -12.78 -44.38 -13.30
N PRO A 623 -12.12 -45.41 -12.80
CA PRO A 623 -12.22 -46.74 -13.40
C PRO A 623 -13.70 -47.20 -13.35
N GLY A 624 -14.36 -47.19 -14.49
CA GLY A 624 -15.72 -47.73 -14.61
C GLY A 624 -16.79 -46.82 -15.22
N GLN A 625 -16.55 -45.55 -15.44
CA GLN A 625 -17.53 -44.68 -16.10
C GLN A 625 -17.26 -44.57 -17.61
N LYS A 626 -18.04 -45.30 -18.40
CA LYS A 626 -18.09 -45.12 -19.86
C LYS A 626 -18.88 -43.85 -20.19
N ARG A 627 -18.20 -42.77 -20.57
CA ARG A 627 -18.85 -41.59 -21.14
C ARG A 627 -19.62 -41.95 -22.42
N LYS A 628 -20.92 -41.71 -22.41
CA LYS A 628 -21.73 -41.70 -23.65
C LYS A 628 -21.35 -40.42 -24.42
N VAL A 629 -20.54 -40.58 -25.46
CA VAL A 629 -20.25 -39.54 -26.43
C VAL A 629 -21.55 -39.19 -27.15
N LYS A 630 -22.18 -38.07 -26.83
CA LYS A 630 -23.24 -37.50 -27.67
C LYS A 630 -22.58 -36.94 -28.92
N LYS A 631 -22.71 -37.64 -30.05
CA LYS A 631 -22.46 -37.04 -31.36
C LYS A 631 -23.47 -35.93 -31.57
N LYS A 632 -22.98 -34.71 -31.75
CA LYS A 632 -23.82 -33.62 -32.29
C LYS A 632 -24.11 -33.89 -33.77
N PRO A 633 -25.30 -33.56 -34.26
CA PRO A 633 -25.71 -33.72 -35.65
C PRO A 633 -24.93 -32.80 -36.59
#